data_c2a3b5a9e1c070d79858a4c3d330f57d
#
_entry.id   c2a3b5a9e1c070d79858a4c3d330f57d
#
_cell.length_a   1.000
_cell.length_b   1.000
_cell.length_c   1.000
_cell.angle_alpha   90.00
_cell.angle_beta   90.00
_cell.angle_gamma   90.00
#
_symmetry.space_group_name_H-M   'P 1'
#
loop_
_entity.id
_entity.type
_entity.pdbx_description
1 polymer ?
#
loop_
_entity_poly.entity_id
_entity_poly.type
_entity_poly.pdbx_seq_one_letter_code
_entity_poly.pdbx_strand_id
1 'polypeptide(L)'
;IQDNVSTREEAQILANEVLQLIDLPNNMLKKANSMLTWPARLQQFTHNSNSYLLDAAHNPSGLARILPELKNIIKASSPKVDEKLKWTLIFGTSPQKELTKMIDLIFDLCNGIRPSKICLTKPQGGRYPGVELDILRSYNWPADSVFEFEEIQSTIQFIESNDALENGLIVSLGSLYLQGNILQYLKLDSDEHLSLLPKQS
;
A
#
# COMPACT_ATOMS: atom_id res chain seq x y z
N ILE A 1 3.81 19.24 -15.96
CA ILE A 1 3.99 18.48 -14.71
C ILE A 1 5.38 17.88 -14.83
N GLN A 2 6.28 18.19 -13.88
CA GLN A 2 7.64 17.66 -13.88
C GLN A 2 7.58 16.16 -13.59
N ASP A 3 8.19 15.34 -14.45
CA ASP A 3 8.10 13.87 -14.46
C ASP A 3 8.72 13.13 -13.24
N ASN A 4 9.09 13.85 -12.17
CA ASN A 4 9.78 13.28 -10.99
C ASN A 4 9.24 13.74 -9.63
N VAL A 5 8.03 14.28 -9.57
CA VAL A 5 7.44 14.78 -8.32
C VAL A 5 6.61 13.66 -7.68
N SER A 6 6.84 13.35 -6.39
CA SER A 6 6.04 12.37 -5.66
C SER A 6 4.59 12.83 -5.52
N THR A 7 3.65 11.90 -5.34
CA THR A 7 2.22 12.20 -5.12
C THR A 7 2.00 13.15 -3.93
N ARG A 8 2.84 13.03 -2.90
CA ARG A 8 2.79 13.89 -1.72
C ARG A 8 3.27 15.30 -2.01
N GLU A 9 4.37 15.46 -2.75
CA GLU A 9 4.90 16.76 -3.16
C GLU A 9 3.93 17.50 -4.08
N GLU A 10 3.31 16.81 -5.01
CA GLU A 10 2.29 17.40 -5.89
C GLU A 10 1.09 17.93 -5.10
N ALA A 11 0.59 17.16 -4.12
CA ALA A 11 -0.46 17.62 -3.21
C ALA A 11 -0.03 18.84 -2.39
N GLN A 12 1.24 18.91 -1.97
CA GLN A 12 1.80 20.05 -1.24
C GLN A 12 1.89 21.30 -2.13
N ILE A 13 2.31 21.15 -3.39
CA ILE A 13 2.36 22.26 -4.37
C ILE A 13 0.96 22.85 -4.55
N LEU A 14 -0.03 22.00 -4.84
CA LEU A 14 -1.43 22.43 -5.01
C LEU A 14 -1.98 23.13 -3.76
N ALA A 15 -1.71 22.57 -2.59
CA ALA A 15 -2.14 23.17 -1.34
C ALA A 15 -1.46 24.52 -1.06
N ASN A 16 -0.17 24.69 -1.43
CA ASN A 16 0.51 25.97 -1.34
C ASN A 16 -0.11 27.03 -2.27
N GLU A 17 -0.45 26.64 -3.50
CA GLU A 17 -1.12 27.55 -4.44
C GLU A 17 -2.49 27.99 -3.92
N VAL A 18 -3.28 27.07 -3.35
CA VAL A 18 -4.56 27.42 -2.71
C VAL A 18 -4.37 28.37 -1.54
N LEU A 19 -3.39 28.15 -0.66
CA LEU A 19 -3.12 29.04 0.48
C LEU A 19 -2.74 30.45 0.02
N GLN A 20 -1.96 30.57 -1.07
CA GLN A 20 -1.63 31.87 -1.66
C GLN A 20 -2.87 32.60 -2.20
N LEU A 21 -3.80 31.86 -2.82
CA LEU A 21 -5.05 32.44 -3.34
C LEU A 21 -5.98 32.97 -2.25
N ILE A 22 -5.87 32.46 -1.03
CA ILE A 22 -6.69 32.87 0.14
C ILE A 22 -5.89 33.65 1.18
N ASP A 23 -4.73 34.18 0.81
CA ASP A 23 -3.85 35.01 1.64
C ASP A 23 -3.45 34.36 3.00
N LEU A 24 -3.28 33.04 3.04
CA LEU A 24 -2.79 32.33 4.22
C LEU A 24 -1.28 32.05 4.16
N PRO A 25 -0.57 32.11 5.30
CA PRO A 25 0.87 31.92 5.34
C PRO A 25 1.31 30.50 4.97
N ASN A 26 2.27 30.34 4.05
CA ASN A 26 2.81 29.04 3.61
C ASN A 26 3.49 28.23 4.72
N ASN A 27 3.91 28.85 5.84
CA ASN A 27 4.51 28.16 6.96
C ASN A 27 3.52 27.24 7.70
N MET A 28 2.21 27.52 7.61
CA MET A 28 1.15 26.66 8.18
C MET A 28 1.16 25.28 7.54
N LEU A 29 1.40 25.19 6.23
CA LEU A 29 1.41 23.94 5.50
C LEU A 29 2.61 23.06 5.88
N LYS A 30 3.79 23.65 6.06
CA LYS A 30 4.98 22.92 6.50
C LYS A 30 4.74 22.27 7.87
N LYS A 31 4.14 23.00 8.81
CA LYS A 31 3.80 22.49 10.12
C LYS A 31 2.72 21.39 10.05
N ALA A 32 1.66 21.60 9.29
CA ALA A 32 0.61 20.61 9.09
C ALA A 32 1.15 19.32 8.47
N ASN A 33 1.95 19.42 7.40
CA ASN A 33 2.52 18.27 6.70
C ASN A 33 3.48 17.41 7.55
N SER A 34 4.24 18.04 8.48
CA SER A 34 5.11 17.29 9.38
C SER A 34 4.34 16.51 10.47
N MET A 35 3.08 16.85 10.68
CA MET A 35 2.21 16.27 11.72
C MET A 35 1.16 15.30 11.14
N LEU A 36 0.97 15.31 9.81
CA LEU A 36 -0.01 14.46 9.15
C LEU A 36 0.55 13.06 8.88
N THR A 37 -0.04 12.06 9.50
CA THR A 37 0.07 10.67 9.07
C THR A 37 -1.16 10.35 8.21
N TRP A 38 -0.97 10.12 6.92
CA TRP A 38 -2.07 9.76 6.03
C TRP A 38 -2.16 8.24 5.92
N PRO A 39 -3.16 7.62 6.54
CA PRO A 39 -3.26 6.16 6.53
C PRO A 39 -3.35 5.61 5.12
N ALA A 40 -2.63 4.53 4.86
CA ALA A 40 -2.65 3.82 3.59
C ALA A 40 -2.41 4.72 2.35
N ARG A 41 -1.49 5.68 2.45
CA ARG A 41 -0.97 6.47 1.32
C ARG A 41 0.56 6.33 1.30
N LEU A 42 1.05 5.27 0.67
CA LEU A 42 2.44 4.82 0.75
C LEU A 42 2.95 4.82 2.20
N GLN A 43 2.06 4.41 3.11
CA GLN A 43 2.34 4.40 4.54
C GLN A 43 3.34 3.29 4.88
N GLN A 44 4.48 3.67 5.46
CA GLN A 44 5.51 2.74 5.90
C GLN A 44 5.54 2.66 7.43
N PHE A 45 5.66 1.45 7.95
CA PHE A 45 5.84 1.19 9.38
C PHE A 45 6.46 -0.19 9.61
N THR A 46 6.92 -0.44 10.83
CA THR A 46 7.39 -1.75 11.28
C THR A 46 6.49 -2.29 12.38
N HIS A 47 6.12 -3.56 12.30
CA HIS A 47 5.34 -4.27 13.32
C HIS A 47 5.86 -5.71 13.44
N ASN A 48 6.12 -6.18 14.68
CA ASN A 48 6.66 -7.52 14.95
C ASN A 48 7.86 -7.87 14.05
N SER A 49 8.82 -6.95 13.92
CA SER A 49 10.02 -7.07 13.07
C SER A 49 9.76 -7.11 11.57
N ASN A 50 8.51 -7.13 11.11
CA ASN A 50 8.16 -7.05 9.70
C ASN A 50 7.98 -5.58 9.27
N SER A 51 8.49 -5.24 8.08
CA SER A 51 8.33 -3.91 7.47
C SER A 51 7.16 -3.92 6.51
N TYR A 52 6.27 -2.94 6.66
CA TYR A 52 5.04 -2.82 5.87
C TYR A 52 5.03 -1.54 5.03
N LEU A 53 4.43 -1.62 3.86
CA LEU A 53 4.11 -0.52 2.97
C LEU A 53 2.67 -0.67 2.48
N LEU A 54 1.77 0.19 2.95
CA LEU A 54 0.35 0.14 2.61
C LEU A 54 -0.03 1.26 1.65
N ASP A 55 -0.77 0.93 0.59
CA ASP A 55 -1.42 1.93 -0.25
C ASP A 55 -2.84 1.53 -0.65
N ALA A 56 -3.75 2.49 -0.58
CA ALA A 56 -5.16 2.30 -0.84
C ALA A 56 -5.58 2.53 -2.30
N ALA A 57 -4.64 2.56 -3.25
CA ALA A 57 -4.97 2.59 -4.67
C ALA A 57 -5.79 1.36 -5.04
N HIS A 58 -6.99 1.60 -5.58
CA HIS A 58 -8.01 0.59 -5.81
C HIS A 58 -8.64 0.66 -7.21
N ASN A 59 -8.02 1.40 -8.11
CA ASN A 59 -8.40 1.52 -9.52
C ASN A 59 -7.15 1.72 -10.39
N PRO A 60 -7.25 1.52 -11.72
CA PRO A 60 -6.08 1.61 -12.60
C PRO A 60 -5.37 2.96 -12.57
N SER A 61 -6.10 4.08 -12.52
CA SER A 61 -5.48 5.40 -12.50
C SER A 61 -4.72 5.68 -11.21
N GLY A 62 -5.29 5.27 -10.06
CA GLY A 62 -4.61 5.36 -8.77
C GLY A 62 -3.34 4.52 -8.73
N LEU A 63 -3.40 3.25 -9.19
CA LEU A 63 -2.23 2.39 -9.29
C LEU A 63 -1.17 2.98 -10.22
N ALA A 64 -1.53 3.36 -11.46
CA ALA A 64 -0.59 3.93 -12.41
C ALA A 64 0.14 5.16 -11.83
N ARG A 65 -0.56 5.96 -11.01
CA ARG A 65 -0.01 7.15 -10.37
C ARG A 65 1.05 6.84 -9.32
N ILE A 66 0.83 5.79 -8.49
CA ILE A 66 1.75 5.45 -7.39
C ILE A 66 2.87 4.50 -7.80
N LEU A 67 2.73 3.73 -8.88
CA LEU A 67 3.66 2.68 -9.27
C LEU A 67 5.12 3.13 -9.39
N PRO A 68 5.46 4.31 -9.95
CA PRO A 68 6.86 4.77 -10.02
C PRO A 68 7.47 4.95 -8.62
N GLU A 69 6.75 5.59 -7.71
CA GLU A 69 7.18 5.85 -6.34
C GLU A 69 7.24 4.54 -5.54
N LEU A 70 6.21 3.70 -5.65
CA LEU A 70 6.15 2.37 -5.05
C LEU A 70 7.36 1.51 -5.45
N LYS A 71 7.70 1.49 -6.74
CA LYS A 71 8.85 0.77 -7.28
C LYS A 71 10.17 1.24 -6.67
N ASN A 72 10.33 2.54 -6.48
CA ASN A 72 11.51 3.11 -5.84
C ASN A 72 11.59 2.72 -4.36
N ILE A 73 10.48 2.77 -3.63
CA ILE A 73 10.42 2.36 -2.22
C ILE A 73 10.75 0.87 -2.08
N ILE A 74 10.17 -0.01 -2.90
CA ILE A 74 10.48 -1.44 -2.87
C ILE A 74 11.97 -1.67 -3.08
N LYS A 75 12.59 -1.02 -4.07
CA LYS A 75 14.03 -1.15 -4.34
C LYS A 75 14.91 -0.66 -3.19
N ALA A 76 14.51 0.41 -2.52
CA ALA A 76 15.27 1.02 -1.43
C ALA A 76 15.11 0.28 -0.10
N SER A 77 13.91 -0.24 0.18
CA SER A 77 13.54 -0.78 1.50
C SER A 77 13.55 -2.30 1.58
N SER A 78 13.56 -3.00 0.43
CA SER A 78 13.60 -4.47 0.44
C SER A 78 15.01 -4.98 0.70
N PRO A 79 15.20 -5.92 1.64
CA PRO A 79 16.49 -6.59 1.83
C PRO A 79 16.86 -7.41 0.59
N LYS A 80 18.14 -7.58 0.38
CA LYS A 80 18.65 -8.47 -0.67
C LYS A 80 19.17 -9.77 -0.04
N VAL A 81 18.65 -10.89 -0.54
CA VAL A 81 19.16 -12.22 -0.19
C VAL A 81 19.53 -12.89 -1.52
N ASP A 82 20.78 -13.38 -1.63
CA ASP A 82 21.32 -13.94 -2.87
C ASP A 82 21.12 -13.01 -4.09
N GLU A 83 21.42 -11.73 -3.90
CA GLU A 83 21.27 -10.64 -4.88
C GLU A 83 19.83 -10.36 -5.34
N LYS A 84 18.84 -11.07 -4.81
CA LYS A 84 17.41 -10.85 -5.09
C LYS A 84 16.77 -9.99 -4.02
N LEU A 85 15.95 -9.02 -4.45
CA LEU A 85 15.11 -8.26 -3.54
C LEU A 85 14.04 -9.19 -2.93
N LYS A 86 13.93 -9.18 -1.61
CA LYS A 86 12.88 -9.92 -0.89
C LYS A 86 11.74 -8.99 -0.57
N TRP A 87 10.58 -9.25 -1.13
CA TRP A 87 9.36 -8.57 -0.78
C TRP A 87 8.14 -9.47 -1.03
N THR A 88 7.08 -9.19 -0.31
CA THR A 88 5.82 -9.92 -0.34
C THR A 88 4.70 -8.97 -0.75
N LEU A 89 3.86 -9.36 -1.71
CA LEU A 89 2.66 -8.63 -2.07
C LEU A 89 1.45 -9.22 -1.37
N ILE A 90 0.68 -8.41 -0.66
CA ILE A 90 -0.69 -8.71 -0.25
C ILE A 90 -1.62 -7.99 -1.24
N PHE A 91 -2.48 -8.73 -1.90
CA PHE A 91 -3.41 -8.17 -2.87
C PHE A 91 -4.83 -8.67 -2.65
N GLY A 92 -5.75 -7.73 -2.61
CA GLY A 92 -7.18 -7.97 -2.56
C GLY A 92 -7.95 -6.73 -2.97
N THR A 93 -9.03 -6.88 -3.71
CA THR A 93 -9.80 -5.75 -4.24
C THR A 93 -11.29 -6.04 -4.23
N SER A 94 -12.11 -4.99 -4.25
CA SER A 94 -13.54 -5.10 -4.48
C SER A 94 -13.83 -5.27 -5.98
N PRO A 95 -14.98 -5.86 -6.36
CA PRO A 95 -15.35 -6.03 -7.75
C PRO A 95 -15.42 -4.68 -8.48
N GLN A 96 -14.79 -4.61 -9.64
CA GLN A 96 -14.76 -3.42 -10.47
C GLN A 96 -14.67 -3.76 -11.96
N LYS A 97 -15.17 -2.84 -12.80
CA LYS A 97 -15.22 -3.05 -14.26
C LYS A 97 -13.84 -3.17 -14.93
N GLU A 98 -12.81 -2.58 -14.32
CA GLU A 98 -11.47 -2.51 -14.88
C GLU A 98 -10.47 -3.40 -14.11
N LEU A 99 -10.96 -4.51 -13.53
CA LEU A 99 -10.11 -5.42 -12.75
C LEU A 99 -8.90 -5.90 -13.56
N THR A 100 -9.08 -6.30 -14.81
CA THR A 100 -7.96 -6.77 -15.66
C THR A 100 -6.89 -5.70 -15.83
N LYS A 101 -7.27 -4.45 -16.12
CA LYS A 101 -6.28 -3.35 -16.24
C LYS A 101 -5.53 -3.10 -14.94
N MET A 102 -6.19 -3.27 -13.82
CA MET A 102 -5.57 -3.14 -12.51
C MET A 102 -4.55 -4.26 -12.27
N ILE A 103 -4.90 -5.50 -12.62
CA ILE A 103 -4.00 -6.66 -12.56
C ILE A 103 -2.80 -6.47 -13.49
N ASP A 104 -3.00 -5.99 -14.72
CA ASP A 104 -1.92 -5.73 -15.68
C ASP A 104 -0.87 -4.76 -15.12
N LEU A 105 -1.32 -3.68 -14.47
CA LEU A 105 -0.42 -2.72 -13.81
C LEU A 105 0.38 -3.35 -12.66
N ILE A 106 -0.24 -4.24 -11.88
CA ILE A 106 0.46 -4.98 -10.83
C ILE A 106 1.45 -5.98 -11.44
N PHE A 107 1.10 -6.60 -12.55
CA PHE A 107 2.01 -7.49 -13.28
C PHE A 107 3.22 -6.74 -13.81
N ASP A 108 3.05 -5.53 -14.33
CA ASP A 108 4.16 -4.67 -14.76
C ASP A 108 5.11 -4.34 -13.60
N LEU A 109 4.57 -4.09 -12.41
CA LEU A 109 5.39 -3.93 -11.20
C LEU A 109 6.16 -5.22 -10.89
N CYS A 110 5.47 -6.34 -10.81
CA CYS A 110 6.03 -7.63 -10.43
C CYS A 110 7.04 -8.16 -11.47
N ASN A 111 6.80 -7.94 -12.76
CA ASN A 111 7.75 -8.28 -13.82
C ASN A 111 9.01 -7.41 -13.76
N GLY A 112 8.88 -6.15 -13.37
CA GLY A 112 10.02 -5.25 -13.18
C GLY A 112 10.81 -5.51 -11.88
N ILE A 113 10.13 -6.00 -10.84
CA ILE A 113 10.72 -6.39 -9.54
C ILE A 113 9.92 -7.57 -9.02
N ARG A 114 10.41 -8.78 -9.24
CA ARG A 114 9.69 -10.01 -8.90
C ARG A 114 9.52 -10.17 -7.38
N PRO A 115 8.29 -10.31 -6.85
CA PRO A 115 8.07 -10.62 -5.45
C PRO A 115 8.44 -12.09 -5.16
N SER A 116 8.89 -12.35 -3.94
CA SER A 116 9.10 -13.72 -3.45
C SER A 116 7.77 -14.43 -3.21
N LYS A 117 6.80 -13.69 -2.68
CA LYS A 117 5.48 -14.24 -2.33
C LYS A 117 4.38 -13.27 -2.77
N ILE A 118 3.24 -13.82 -3.19
CA ILE A 118 1.98 -13.09 -3.35
C ILE A 118 0.93 -13.78 -2.47
N CYS A 119 0.28 -13.01 -1.60
CA CYS A 119 -0.83 -13.41 -0.77
C CYS A 119 -2.10 -12.76 -1.31
N LEU A 120 -2.96 -13.54 -1.95
CA LEU A 120 -4.28 -13.11 -2.42
C LEU A 120 -5.26 -13.22 -1.25
N THR A 121 -6.05 -12.16 -1.01
CA THR A 121 -7.02 -12.15 0.09
C THR A 121 -8.24 -11.29 -0.24
N LYS A 122 -9.32 -11.44 0.54
CA LYS A 122 -10.54 -10.66 0.37
C LYS A 122 -10.59 -9.49 1.35
N PRO A 123 -10.77 -8.23 0.88
CA PRO A 123 -11.10 -7.12 1.75
C PRO A 123 -12.47 -7.35 2.39
N GLN A 124 -12.59 -6.99 3.68
CA GLN A 124 -13.81 -7.17 4.48
C GLN A 124 -14.40 -5.83 4.91
N GLY A 125 -15.71 -5.81 5.24
CA GLY A 125 -16.39 -4.61 5.75
C GLY A 125 -16.67 -3.54 4.69
N GLY A 126 -16.41 -3.80 3.42
CA GLY A 126 -16.71 -2.89 2.33
C GLY A 126 -18.18 -2.91 1.91
N ARG A 127 -18.58 -1.92 1.08
CA ARG A 127 -19.91 -1.86 0.48
C ARG A 127 -20.23 -3.09 -0.38
N TYR A 128 -19.21 -3.67 -0.99
CA TYR A 128 -19.30 -4.88 -1.81
C TYR A 128 -18.34 -5.93 -1.24
N PRO A 129 -18.65 -7.22 -1.39
CA PRO A 129 -17.70 -8.28 -1.04
C PRO A 129 -16.41 -8.14 -1.86
N GLY A 130 -15.31 -8.69 -1.36
CA GLY A 130 -14.07 -8.80 -2.13
C GLY A 130 -14.26 -9.64 -3.40
N VAL A 131 -13.39 -9.46 -4.38
CA VAL A 131 -13.31 -10.35 -5.55
C VAL A 131 -12.99 -11.77 -5.05
N GLU A 132 -13.70 -12.76 -5.60
CA GLU A 132 -13.50 -14.16 -5.25
C GLU A 132 -12.06 -14.62 -5.55
N LEU A 133 -11.51 -15.46 -4.67
CA LEU A 133 -10.12 -15.88 -4.76
C LEU A 133 -9.82 -16.69 -6.03
N ASP A 134 -10.76 -17.53 -6.46
CA ASP A 134 -10.64 -18.28 -7.71
C ASP A 134 -10.53 -17.37 -8.94
N ILE A 135 -11.23 -16.22 -8.96
CA ILE A 135 -11.06 -15.20 -10.00
C ILE A 135 -9.64 -14.60 -9.94
N LEU A 136 -9.17 -14.21 -8.75
CA LEU A 136 -7.82 -13.67 -8.60
C LEU A 136 -6.76 -14.73 -8.92
N ARG A 137 -6.99 -15.97 -8.52
CA ARG A 137 -6.10 -17.09 -8.78
C ARG A 137 -5.99 -17.44 -10.27
N SER A 138 -7.03 -17.18 -11.05
CA SER A 138 -7.04 -17.48 -12.49
C SER A 138 -6.00 -16.68 -13.28
N TYR A 139 -5.46 -15.61 -12.72
CA TYR A 139 -4.36 -14.86 -13.32
C TYR A 139 -3.01 -15.54 -13.05
N ASN A 140 -2.11 -15.46 -14.02
CA ASN A 140 -0.77 -16.06 -13.92
C ASN A 140 0.21 -15.13 -13.19
N TRP A 141 0.11 -15.08 -11.87
CA TRP A 141 0.88 -14.17 -11.02
C TRP A 141 2.40 -14.36 -11.15
N PRO A 142 3.17 -13.29 -11.43
CA PRO A 142 4.62 -13.36 -11.60
C PRO A 142 5.36 -13.31 -10.25
N ALA A 143 5.28 -14.40 -9.48
CA ALA A 143 5.94 -14.56 -8.18
C ALA A 143 6.60 -15.94 -8.09
N ASP A 144 7.44 -16.14 -7.05
CA ASP A 144 8.00 -17.45 -6.76
C ASP A 144 6.95 -18.38 -6.12
N SER A 145 6.06 -17.80 -5.30
CA SER A 145 4.95 -18.51 -4.66
C SER A 145 3.70 -17.64 -4.54
N VAL A 146 2.52 -18.26 -4.70
CA VAL A 146 1.21 -17.62 -4.56
C VAL A 146 0.37 -18.37 -3.55
N PHE A 147 -0.15 -17.65 -2.58
CA PHE A 147 -0.99 -18.16 -1.49
C PHE A 147 -2.34 -17.46 -1.50
N GLU A 148 -3.36 -18.14 -0.95
CA GLU A 148 -4.73 -17.65 -0.91
C GLU A 148 -5.27 -17.72 0.52
N PHE A 149 -5.95 -16.64 0.94
CA PHE A 149 -6.55 -16.55 2.27
C PHE A 149 -7.90 -15.85 2.17
N GLU A 150 -8.93 -16.43 2.77
CA GLU A 150 -10.26 -15.82 2.81
C GLU A 150 -10.28 -14.52 3.62
N GLU A 151 -9.39 -14.40 4.61
CA GLU A 151 -9.35 -13.28 5.53
C GLU A 151 -7.93 -12.75 5.73
N ILE A 152 -7.82 -11.46 5.98
CA ILE A 152 -6.53 -10.79 6.24
C ILE A 152 -5.85 -11.33 7.50
N GLN A 153 -6.62 -11.74 8.51
CA GLN A 153 -6.09 -12.34 9.72
C GLN A 153 -5.19 -13.54 9.39
N SER A 154 -5.71 -14.49 8.61
CA SER A 154 -4.96 -15.68 8.18
C SER A 154 -3.73 -15.31 7.33
N THR A 155 -3.87 -14.28 6.49
CA THR A 155 -2.76 -13.74 5.69
C THR A 155 -1.62 -13.24 6.58
N ILE A 156 -1.94 -12.41 7.58
CA ILE A 156 -0.92 -11.84 8.47
C ILE A 156 -0.32 -12.92 9.36
N GLN A 157 -1.12 -13.83 9.89
CA GLN A 157 -0.62 -14.97 10.68
C GLN A 157 0.37 -15.82 9.86
N PHE A 158 0.04 -16.10 8.60
CA PHE A 158 0.96 -16.81 7.70
C PHE A 158 2.27 -16.04 7.50
N ILE A 159 2.20 -14.73 7.25
CA ILE A 159 3.38 -13.88 7.09
C ILE A 159 4.20 -13.86 8.39
N GLU A 160 3.59 -13.64 9.55
CA GLU A 160 4.27 -13.58 10.84
C GLU A 160 4.85 -14.92 11.29
N SER A 161 4.36 -16.04 10.76
CA SER A 161 4.93 -17.37 11.01
C SER A 161 6.24 -17.64 10.25
N ASN A 162 6.61 -16.77 9.29
CA ASN A 162 7.85 -16.85 8.55
C ASN A 162 8.88 -15.86 9.12
N ASP A 163 10.16 -16.12 8.82
CA ASP A 163 11.23 -15.17 9.16
C ASP A 163 11.02 -13.82 8.47
N ALA A 164 11.26 -12.71 9.19
CA ALA A 164 11.07 -11.37 8.66
C ALA A 164 11.97 -11.08 7.44
N LEU A 165 13.18 -11.66 7.37
CA LEU A 165 14.06 -11.55 6.21
C LEU A 165 13.49 -12.30 5.00
N GLU A 166 12.81 -13.42 5.22
CA GLU A 166 12.14 -14.18 4.16
C GLU A 166 10.88 -13.46 3.62
N ASN A 167 10.20 -12.72 4.46
CA ASN A 167 9.07 -11.88 4.05
C ASN A 167 9.55 -10.65 3.28
N GLY A 168 10.67 -10.08 3.69
CA GLY A 168 11.18 -8.83 3.18
C GLY A 168 10.23 -7.65 3.46
N LEU A 169 10.12 -6.72 2.53
CA LEU A 169 9.12 -5.65 2.60
C LEU A 169 7.73 -6.20 2.25
N ILE A 170 6.76 -6.04 3.13
CA ILE A 170 5.37 -6.45 2.90
C ILE A 170 4.61 -5.27 2.30
N VAL A 171 4.21 -5.40 1.05
CA VAL A 171 3.47 -4.37 0.30
C VAL A 171 2.01 -4.80 0.18
N SER A 172 1.07 -3.93 0.56
CA SER A 172 -0.36 -4.21 0.40
C SER A 172 -1.02 -3.20 -0.53
N LEU A 173 -1.76 -3.72 -1.52
CA LEU A 173 -2.42 -2.95 -2.58
C LEU A 173 -3.84 -3.47 -2.87
N GLY A 174 -4.66 -2.62 -3.49
CA GLY A 174 -5.88 -3.03 -4.19
C GLY A 174 -7.19 -2.60 -3.57
N SER A 175 -7.24 -2.23 -2.29
CA SER A 175 -8.47 -1.79 -1.64
C SER A 175 -8.21 -0.94 -0.41
N LEU A 176 -9.00 0.13 -0.24
CA LEU A 176 -9.00 0.91 1.00
C LEU A 176 -9.43 0.05 2.20
N TYR A 177 -10.43 -0.82 2.01
CA TYR A 177 -10.91 -1.71 3.06
C TYR A 177 -9.86 -2.72 3.48
N LEU A 178 -9.10 -3.26 2.53
CA LEU A 178 -7.99 -4.16 2.82
C LEU A 178 -6.96 -3.50 3.75
N GLN A 179 -6.59 -2.24 3.46
CA GLN A 179 -5.64 -1.51 4.30
C GLN A 179 -6.22 -1.28 5.70
N GLY A 180 -7.52 -0.92 5.80
CA GLY A 180 -8.21 -0.80 7.08
C GLY A 180 -8.20 -2.12 7.87
N ASN A 181 -8.47 -3.25 7.21
CA ASN A 181 -8.44 -4.57 7.86
C ASN A 181 -7.03 -4.92 8.39
N ILE A 182 -5.97 -4.59 7.64
CA ILE A 182 -4.58 -4.78 8.09
C ILE A 182 -4.31 -3.92 9.33
N LEU A 183 -4.59 -2.62 9.28
CA LEU A 183 -4.35 -1.71 10.39
C LEU A 183 -5.13 -2.12 11.64
N GLN A 184 -6.39 -2.53 11.48
CA GLN A 184 -7.22 -3.02 12.57
C GLN A 184 -6.65 -4.30 13.20
N TYR A 185 -6.27 -5.28 12.39
CA TYR A 185 -5.68 -6.52 12.89
C TYR A 185 -4.37 -6.28 13.64
N LEU A 186 -3.53 -5.38 13.14
CA LEU A 186 -2.27 -4.98 13.77
C LEU A 186 -2.46 -4.00 14.95
N LYS A 187 -3.70 -3.60 15.27
CA LYS A 187 -4.06 -2.62 16.31
C LYS A 187 -3.41 -1.24 16.11
N LEU A 188 -3.29 -0.85 14.84
CA LEU A 188 -2.74 0.44 14.41
C LEU A 188 -3.84 1.40 13.90
N ASP A 189 -5.10 1.09 14.15
CA ASP A 189 -6.30 1.86 13.76
C ASP A 189 -6.81 2.82 14.85
N SER A 190 -6.08 2.97 15.96
CA SER A 190 -6.45 3.92 17.01
C SER A 190 -6.19 5.37 16.59
N ASP A 191 -6.86 6.32 17.24
CA ASP A 191 -6.68 7.76 17.04
C ASP A 191 -5.21 8.21 17.21
N GLU A 192 -4.41 7.48 18.00
CA GLU A 192 -2.99 7.73 18.17
C GLU A 192 -2.18 7.47 16.89
N HIS A 193 -2.57 6.46 16.14
CA HIS A 193 -1.89 6.03 14.91
C HIS A 193 -2.46 6.66 13.64
N LEU A 194 -3.75 7.04 13.69
CA LEU A 194 -4.48 7.58 12.53
C LEU A 194 -4.82 9.07 12.67
N SER A 195 -4.30 9.74 13.70
CA SER A 195 -4.61 11.15 13.93
C SER A 195 -4.18 12.00 12.74
N LEU A 196 -5.18 12.51 12.02
CA LEU A 196 -5.01 13.52 10.98
C LEU A 196 -4.81 14.93 11.56
N LEU A 197 -5.06 15.10 12.85
CA LEU A 197 -4.92 16.37 13.55
C LEU A 197 -3.98 16.20 14.74
N PRO A 198 -3.11 17.19 15.02
CA PRO A 198 -2.27 17.17 16.19
C PRO A 198 -3.15 17.16 17.45
N LYS A 199 -2.83 16.29 18.42
CA LYS A 199 -3.43 16.39 19.75
C LYS A 199 -3.14 17.80 20.30
N GLN A 200 -4.18 18.54 20.65
CA GLN A 200 -4.01 19.78 21.39
C GLN A 200 -3.45 19.40 22.78
N SER A 201 -2.22 19.76 23.02
CA SER A 201 -1.56 19.66 24.32
C SER A 201 -2.07 20.75 25.26
#